data_9208304a50b5ac8dfb1c416ae1a72d52
#
_entry.id   9208304a50b5ac8dfb1c416ae1a72d52
#
_cell.length_a   1.000
_cell.length_b   1.000
_cell.length_c   1.000
_cell.angle_alpha   90.00
_cell.angle_beta   90.00
_cell.angle_gamma   90.00
#
_symmetry.space_group_name_H-M   'P 1'
#
loop_
_entity.id
_entity.type
_entity.pdbx_description
1 polymer ?
#
loop_
_entity_poly.entity_id
_entity_poly.type
_entity_poly.pdbx_seq_one_letter_code
_entity_poly.pdbx_strand_id
1 'polypeptide(L)'
;MENNKEHHIERTNFDAFVHAVGSEIEQAQVRLITAANAQMLFHYWKIGNYILYHQNLQGWGSKIIKQLAKAIRLNYPEKKGYSERNLTYMCQFARSYPLNVLRSFIDTDARLSVPSIQKVADEVLKLNNGQFTQELTALIQSTDSQLLAFTQEPLAQIQNVAKTVSAIYRITIEDIEKLFLASPVARINWASHVIMLNNSLPLGVKYWYMKQSVEMGWSSNVLKIQIETNLYNRQISNNKVNNFTATLPAPQSDLANYLLKDPYIFDLAGAKEKADERDIEEQLVKHVTRYLLEMGNGFAFVARQKHFQIGNSDFFADLILYSIPLHAYIVVELKATPFKPEYAGQLNFYINVGDDKLRGENDNKTIGLLLCKGKDEVVAQYALTGYDQPIGISDYQLSKAIPENLKSALPSVEEVEEELASFLDKDNNPQN
;
A
#
# COMPACT_ATOMS: atom_id res chain seq x y z
N MET A 1 -27.24 -47.22 -0.08
CA MET A 1 -26.41 -46.27 -0.84
C MET A 1 -27.01 -44.85 -0.91
N GLU A 2 -28.33 -44.68 -0.76
CA GLU A 2 -28.98 -43.36 -0.74
C GLU A 2 -28.70 -42.53 0.53
N ASN A 3 -28.71 -43.16 1.71
CA ASN A 3 -28.48 -42.46 2.99
C ASN A 3 -27.09 -41.83 3.13
N ASN A 4 -26.06 -42.31 2.40
CA ASN A 4 -24.72 -41.74 2.44
C ASN A 4 -24.58 -40.49 1.55
N LYS A 5 -25.42 -40.36 0.52
CA LYS A 5 -25.43 -39.19 -0.37
C LYS A 5 -26.15 -37.98 0.26
N GLU A 6 -27.27 -38.22 0.95
CA GLU A 6 -27.99 -37.16 1.66
C GLU A 6 -27.15 -36.57 2.80
N HIS A 7 -26.47 -37.39 3.61
CA HIS A 7 -25.56 -36.91 4.66
C HIS A 7 -24.35 -36.14 4.12
N HIS A 8 -23.86 -36.47 2.91
CA HIS A 8 -22.76 -35.77 2.30
C HIS A 8 -23.21 -34.41 1.73
N ILE A 9 -24.39 -34.30 1.16
CA ILE A 9 -24.98 -33.06 0.64
C ILE A 9 -25.33 -32.10 1.78
N GLU A 10 -25.89 -32.61 2.89
CA GLU A 10 -26.17 -31.80 4.09
C GLU A 10 -24.91 -31.24 4.74
N ARG A 11 -23.82 -32.01 4.85
CA ARG A 11 -22.54 -31.55 5.35
C ARG A 11 -21.92 -30.47 4.44
N THR A 12 -21.90 -30.66 3.13
CA THR A 12 -21.35 -29.71 2.18
C THR A 12 -22.11 -28.37 2.20
N ASN A 13 -23.44 -28.41 2.36
CA ASN A 13 -24.26 -27.21 2.51
C ASN A 13 -24.01 -26.50 3.85
N PHE A 14 -23.81 -27.26 4.93
CA PHE A 14 -23.50 -26.69 6.24
C PHE A 14 -22.11 -26.04 6.27
N ASP A 15 -21.09 -26.67 5.68
CA ASP A 15 -19.75 -26.11 5.57
C ASP A 15 -19.75 -24.81 4.73
N ALA A 16 -20.48 -24.80 3.61
CA ALA A 16 -20.66 -23.58 2.81
C ALA A 16 -21.36 -22.46 3.60
N PHE A 17 -22.35 -22.80 4.42
CA PHE A 17 -23.02 -21.86 5.31
C PHE A 17 -22.08 -21.31 6.39
N VAL A 18 -21.28 -22.16 7.03
CA VAL A 18 -20.28 -21.75 8.03
C VAL A 18 -19.24 -20.81 7.40
N HIS A 19 -18.75 -21.13 6.20
CA HIS A 19 -17.85 -20.24 5.46
C HIS A 19 -18.49 -18.89 5.13
N ALA A 20 -19.74 -18.87 4.70
CA ALA A 20 -20.45 -17.63 4.40
C ALA A 20 -20.62 -16.74 5.65
N VAL A 21 -21.01 -17.35 6.78
CA VAL A 21 -21.13 -16.64 8.07
C VAL A 21 -19.76 -16.16 8.56
N GLY A 22 -18.72 -17.00 8.48
CA GLY A 22 -17.35 -16.64 8.83
C GLY A 22 -16.85 -15.44 8.02
N SER A 23 -17.04 -15.47 6.71
CA SER A 23 -16.68 -14.35 5.81
C SER A 23 -17.42 -13.05 6.18
N GLU A 24 -18.72 -13.12 6.51
CA GLU A 24 -19.47 -11.91 6.92
C GLU A 24 -18.96 -11.36 8.27
N ILE A 25 -18.61 -12.23 9.21
CA ILE A 25 -18.02 -11.82 10.50
C ILE A 25 -16.69 -11.11 10.27
N GLU A 26 -15.79 -11.69 9.47
CA GLU A 26 -14.48 -11.09 9.13
C GLU A 26 -14.65 -9.75 8.43
N GLN A 27 -15.53 -9.67 7.43
CA GLN A 27 -15.81 -8.43 6.71
C GLN A 27 -16.41 -7.36 7.63
N ALA A 28 -17.30 -7.73 8.55
CA ALA A 28 -17.85 -6.81 9.53
C ALA A 28 -16.78 -6.27 10.48
N GLN A 29 -15.87 -7.11 10.95
CA GLN A 29 -14.75 -6.70 11.80
C GLN A 29 -13.81 -5.74 11.07
N VAL A 30 -13.45 -6.03 9.82
CA VAL A 30 -12.61 -5.14 8.99
C VAL A 30 -13.30 -3.79 8.78
N ARG A 31 -14.59 -3.77 8.46
CA ARG A 31 -15.38 -2.53 8.31
C ARG A 31 -15.37 -1.69 9.59
N LEU A 32 -15.57 -2.32 10.76
CA LEU A 32 -15.56 -1.63 12.05
C LEU A 32 -14.20 -1.03 12.39
N ILE A 33 -13.12 -1.79 12.22
CA ILE A 33 -11.74 -1.32 12.49
C ILE A 33 -11.39 -0.18 11.53
N THR A 34 -11.74 -0.28 10.26
CA THR A 34 -11.48 0.76 9.26
C THR A 34 -12.25 2.04 9.58
N ALA A 35 -13.52 1.93 9.95
CA ALA A 35 -14.34 3.07 10.34
C ALA A 35 -13.81 3.75 11.62
N ALA A 36 -13.44 2.97 12.64
CA ALA A 36 -12.86 3.50 13.87
C ALA A 36 -11.52 4.24 13.61
N ASN A 37 -10.65 3.67 12.76
CA ASN A 37 -9.40 4.32 12.35
C ASN A 37 -9.68 5.65 11.63
N ALA A 38 -10.61 5.66 10.69
CA ALA A 38 -10.96 6.87 9.93
C ALA A 38 -11.50 7.99 10.84
N GLN A 39 -12.36 7.64 11.80
CA GLN A 39 -12.88 8.57 12.80
C GLN A 39 -11.78 9.12 13.72
N MET A 40 -10.86 8.26 14.16
CA MET A 40 -9.70 8.69 14.94
C MET A 40 -8.82 9.67 14.15
N LEU A 41 -8.57 9.41 12.88
CA LEU A 41 -7.79 10.30 12.02
C LEU A 41 -8.49 11.64 11.80
N PHE A 42 -9.80 11.65 11.60
CA PHE A 42 -10.57 12.88 11.53
C PHE A 42 -10.49 13.68 12.83
N HIS A 43 -10.59 13.01 13.97
CA HIS A 43 -10.41 13.63 15.28
C HIS A 43 -9.00 14.26 15.43
N TYR A 44 -7.94 13.55 15.03
CA TYR A 44 -6.57 14.09 15.06
C TYR A 44 -6.38 15.27 14.12
N TRP A 45 -7.02 15.22 12.95
CA TRP A 45 -7.03 16.33 11.99
C TRP A 45 -7.73 17.56 12.57
N LYS A 46 -8.87 17.40 13.24
CA LYS A 46 -9.57 18.50 13.94
C LYS A 46 -8.69 19.11 15.02
N ILE A 47 -8.09 18.29 15.90
CA ILE A 47 -7.19 18.78 16.95
C ILE A 47 -6.01 19.57 16.37
N GLY A 48 -5.40 19.04 15.31
CA GLY A 48 -4.29 19.72 14.64
C GLY A 48 -4.68 21.09 14.12
N ASN A 49 -5.83 21.20 13.42
CA ASN A 49 -6.36 22.48 12.93
C ASN A 49 -6.67 23.45 14.08
N TYR A 50 -7.25 22.95 15.17
CA TYR A 50 -7.57 23.74 16.34
C TYR A 50 -6.30 24.35 16.99
N ILE A 51 -5.26 23.55 17.20
CA ILE A 51 -3.98 24.03 17.74
C ILE A 51 -3.36 25.08 16.81
N LEU A 52 -3.33 24.82 15.48
CA LEU A 52 -2.78 25.74 14.51
C LEU A 52 -3.50 27.10 14.49
N TYR A 53 -4.83 27.08 14.62
CA TYR A 53 -5.63 28.31 14.70
C TYR A 53 -5.24 29.16 15.92
N HIS A 54 -5.19 28.56 17.12
CA HIS A 54 -4.81 29.29 18.33
C HIS A 54 -3.35 29.78 18.33
N GLN A 55 -2.44 29.01 17.70
CA GLN A 55 -1.08 29.49 17.49
C GLN A 55 -1.05 30.76 16.64
N ASN A 56 -1.86 30.86 15.59
CA ASN A 56 -1.90 32.00 14.69
C ASN A 56 -2.58 33.21 15.33
N LEU A 57 -3.72 33.02 16.02
CA LEU A 57 -4.47 34.13 16.63
C LEU A 57 -3.75 34.77 17.81
N GLN A 58 -3.14 33.95 18.68
CA GLN A 58 -2.61 34.44 19.95
C GLN A 58 -1.08 34.61 19.92
N GLY A 59 -0.44 34.38 18.77
CA GLY A 59 1.01 34.45 18.63
C GLY A 59 1.75 33.44 19.51
N TRP A 60 1.07 32.36 19.92
CA TRP A 60 1.65 31.31 20.76
C TRP A 60 2.67 30.51 19.95
N GLY A 61 3.92 30.56 20.39
CA GLY A 61 4.98 29.77 19.77
C GLY A 61 4.83 28.25 20.05
N SER A 62 5.80 27.47 19.58
CA SER A 62 5.82 25.99 19.75
C SER A 62 5.71 25.51 21.20
N LYS A 63 6.01 26.36 22.19
CA LYS A 63 5.92 26.05 23.63
C LYS A 63 4.49 25.71 24.09
N ILE A 64 3.45 26.19 23.38
CA ILE A 64 2.05 25.91 23.75
C ILE A 64 1.71 24.42 23.66
N ILE A 65 2.28 23.70 22.68
CA ILE A 65 2.01 22.25 22.52
C ILE A 65 2.46 21.49 23.77
N LYS A 66 3.62 21.85 24.31
CA LYS A 66 4.14 21.24 25.54
C LYS A 66 3.25 21.54 26.74
N GLN A 67 2.76 22.78 26.88
CA GLN A 67 1.86 23.17 27.95
C GLN A 67 0.51 22.46 27.82
N LEU A 68 -0.03 22.37 26.61
CA LEU A 68 -1.27 21.65 26.30
C LEU A 68 -1.14 20.17 26.64
N ALA A 69 -0.06 19.51 26.23
CA ALA A 69 0.19 18.09 26.55
C ALA A 69 0.23 17.86 28.06
N LYS A 70 0.86 18.78 28.83
CA LYS A 70 0.88 18.72 30.29
C LYS A 70 -0.51 18.91 30.90
N ALA A 71 -1.27 19.89 30.42
CA ALA A 71 -2.63 20.17 30.87
C ALA A 71 -3.58 18.99 30.60
N ILE A 72 -3.52 18.40 29.41
CA ILE A 72 -4.32 17.21 29.07
C ILE A 72 -3.99 16.05 30.01
N ARG A 73 -2.70 15.79 30.28
CA ARG A 73 -2.30 14.71 31.18
C ARG A 73 -2.81 14.92 32.60
N LEU A 74 -2.87 16.17 33.08
CA LEU A 74 -3.33 16.49 34.43
C LEU A 74 -4.85 16.42 34.56
N ASN A 75 -5.56 16.95 33.59
CA ASN A 75 -7.02 17.04 33.60
C ASN A 75 -7.73 15.77 33.11
N TYR A 76 -7.05 14.97 32.30
CA TYR A 76 -7.60 13.76 31.67
C TYR A 76 -6.57 12.61 31.70
N PRO A 77 -6.18 12.13 32.90
CA PRO A 77 -5.09 11.15 33.05
C PRO A 77 -5.36 9.81 32.37
N GLU A 78 -6.64 9.46 32.20
CA GLU A 78 -7.07 8.24 31.50
C GLU A 78 -6.95 8.33 29.97
N LYS A 79 -6.88 9.54 29.40
CA LYS A 79 -6.79 9.75 27.95
C LYS A 79 -5.35 9.58 27.46
N LYS A 80 -5.12 8.57 26.63
CA LYS A 80 -3.81 8.29 26.03
C LYS A 80 -3.76 8.86 24.59
N GLY A 81 -2.54 9.05 24.07
CA GLY A 81 -2.34 9.49 22.70
C GLY A 81 -2.13 10.99 22.50
N TYR A 82 -2.15 11.80 23.56
CA TYR A 82 -2.00 13.26 23.51
C TYR A 82 -0.66 13.75 24.06
N SER A 83 0.43 13.02 23.80
CA SER A 83 1.78 13.47 24.13
C SER A 83 2.18 14.68 23.28
N GLU A 84 3.16 15.47 23.76
CA GLU A 84 3.72 16.60 22.99
C GLU A 84 4.10 16.21 21.56
N ARG A 85 4.77 15.06 21.40
CA ARG A 85 5.16 14.53 20.10
C ARG A 85 3.94 14.24 19.21
N ASN A 86 2.92 13.59 19.76
CA ASN A 86 1.74 13.23 18.96
C ASN A 86 0.89 14.46 18.61
N LEU A 87 0.73 15.43 19.51
CA LEU A 87 0.09 16.71 19.21
C LEU A 87 0.84 17.48 18.12
N THR A 88 2.18 17.42 18.11
CA THR A 88 3.00 18.00 17.04
C THR A 88 2.70 17.30 15.70
N TYR A 89 2.58 15.98 15.67
CA TYR A 89 2.19 15.24 14.45
C TYR A 89 0.76 15.57 14.02
N MET A 90 -0.19 15.77 14.93
CA MET A 90 -1.54 16.21 14.58
C MET A 90 -1.54 17.59 13.90
N CYS A 91 -0.71 18.52 14.38
CA CYS A 91 -0.52 19.82 13.71
C CYS A 91 0.11 19.67 12.31
N GLN A 92 1.15 18.84 12.17
CA GLN A 92 1.77 18.56 10.87
C GLN A 92 0.78 17.87 9.92
N PHE A 93 -0.03 16.97 10.41
CA PHE A 93 -1.07 16.25 9.67
C PHE A 93 -2.11 17.22 9.11
N ALA A 94 -2.68 18.09 9.96
CA ALA A 94 -3.62 19.11 9.53
C ALA A 94 -3.02 20.09 8.52
N ARG A 95 -1.76 20.50 8.71
CA ARG A 95 -1.04 21.38 7.78
C ARG A 95 -0.74 20.71 6.44
N SER A 96 -0.47 19.39 6.44
CA SER A 96 -0.15 18.63 5.21
C SER A 96 -1.38 18.30 4.40
N TYR A 97 -2.55 18.20 5.02
CA TYR A 97 -3.81 17.83 4.38
C TYR A 97 -4.93 18.83 4.67
N PRO A 98 -4.77 20.10 4.25
CA PRO A 98 -5.85 21.09 4.33
C PRO A 98 -7.00 20.70 3.38
N LEU A 99 -8.16 21.30 3.52
CA LEU A 99 -9.36 20.90 2.77
C LEU A 99 -9.22 20.96 1.25
N ASN A 100 -8.50 21.94 0.73
CA ASN A 100 -8.21 22.02 -0.70
C ASN A 100 -7.38 20.84 -1.20
N VAL A 101 -6.46 20.30 -0.37
CA VAL A 101 -5.69 19.09 -0.68
C VAL A 101 -6.59 17.85 -0.61
N LEU A 102 -7.41 17.72 0.43
CA LEU A 102 -8.38 16.61 0.54
C LEU A 102 -9.30 16.56 -0.68
N ARG A 103 -9.76 17.72 -1.14
CA ARG A 103 -10.55 17.85 -2.35
C ARG A 103 -9.79 17.39 -3.60
N SER A 104 -8.55 17.85 -3.78
CA SER A 104 -7.75 17.47 -4.97
C SER A 104 -7.59 15.96 -5.11
N PHE A 105 -7.58 15.22 -4.00
CA PHE A 105 -7.55 13.76 -4.01
C PHE A 105 -8.84 13.14 -4.54
N ILE A 106 -9.98 13.79 -4.32
CA ILE A 106 -11.29 13.34 -4.83
C ILE A 106 -11.38 13.59 -6.33
N ASP A 107 -10.90 14.73 -6.81
CA ASP A 107 -10.92 15.08 -8.23
C ASP A 107 -10.02 14.14 -9.06
N THR A 108 -8.97 13.57 -8.46
CA THR A 108 -8.05 12.64 -9.13
C THR A 108 -8.49 11.18 -9.13
N ASP A 109 -9.48 10.80 -8.32
CA ASP A 109 -9.98 9.41 -8.26
C ASP A 109 -11.50 9.37 -8.53
N ALA A 110 -11.87 8.99 -9.75
CA ALA A 110 -13.27 8.88 -10.17
C ALA A 110 -14.12 7.97 -9.27
N ARG A 111 -13.50 7.03 -8.54
CA ARG A 111 -14.20 6.15 -7.56
C ARG A 111 -14.66 6.92 -6.31
N LEU A 112 -14.07 8.09 -6.04
CA LEU A 112 -14.40 8.97 -4.92
C LEU A 112 -15.42 10.04 -5.34
N SER A 113 -15.70 10.19 -6.64
CA SER A 113 -16.61 11.18 -7.20
C SER A 113 -18.08 10.76 -6.99
N VAL A 114 -18.55 10.88 -5.75
CA VAL A 114 -19.97 10.72 -5.43
C VAL A 114 -20.63 12.10 -5.50
N PRO A 115 -21.82 12.28 -6.11
CA PRO A 115 -22.46 13.59 -6.29
C PRO A 115 -22.60 14.42 -5.00
N SER A 116 -22.84 13.77 -3.86
CA SER A 116 -22.91 14.44 -2.56
C SER A 116 -21.55 14.98 -2.08
N ILE A 117 -20.47 14.30 -2.38
CA ILE A 117 -19.09 14.69 -2.03
C ILE A 117 -18.61 15.77 -3.00
N GLN A 118 -18.93 15.65 -4.28
CA GLN A 118 -18.58 16.65 -5.30
C GLN A 118 -19.20 18.01 -4.96
N LYS A 119 -20.46 18.04 -4.52
CA LYS A 119 -21.11 19.29 -4.10
C LYS A 119 -20.35 19.95 -2.94
N VAL A 120 -19.92 19.19 -1.94
CA VAL A 120 -19.11 19.71 -0.81
C VAL A 120 -17.76 20.20 -1.32
N ALA A 121 -17.12 19.46 -2.21
CA ALA A 121 -15.84 19.81 -2.81
C ALA A 121 -15.93 21.14 -3.59
N ASP A 122 -17.02 21.39 -4.33
CA ASP A 122 -17.25 22.62 -5.08
C ASP A 122 -17.50 23.82 -4.17
N GLU A 123 -18.21 23.65 -3.06
CA GLU A 123 -18.39 24.71 -2.05
C GLU A 123 -17.07 25.05 -1.35
N VAL A 124 -16.22 24.04 -1.06
CA VAL A 124 -14.86 24.24 -0.49
C VAL A 124 -13.97 25.10 -1.40
N LEU A 125 -14.12 25.01 -2.74
CA LEU A 125 -13.37 25.88 -3.67
C LEU A 125 -13.65 27.36 -3.53
N LYS A 126 -14.85 27.73 -3.13
CA LYS A 126 -15.26 29.14 -2.98
C LYS A 126 -14.61 29.77 -1.76
N LEU A 127 -13.99 28.96 -0.88
CA LEU A 127 -13.35 29.40 0.35
C LEU A 127 -11.92 29.90 0.05
N ASN A 128 -11.66 31.16 0.34
CA ASN A 128 -10.33 31.76 0.17
C ASN A 128 -9.36 31.25 1.26
N ASN A 129 -8.19 30.75 0.88
CA ASN A 129 -7.25 29.99 1.73
C ASN A 129 -6.85 30.65 3.08
N GLY A 130 -6.93 31.97 3.21
CA GLY A 130 -6.50 32.67 4.43
C GLY A 130 -7.64 32.87 5.46
N GLN A 131 -8.86 33.12 5.03
CA GLN A 131 -10.06 33.20 5.89
C GLN A 131 -10.52 31.83 6.37
N PHE A 132 -10.30 30.82 5.54
CA PHE A 132 -10.81 29.47 5.75
C PHE A 132 -10.36 28.80 7.04
N THR A 133 -9.11 28.99 7.48
CA THR A 133 -8.61 28.38 8.73
C THR A 133 -9.36 28.92 9.96
N GLN A 134 -9.73 30.19 9.96
CA GLN A 134 -10.52 30.80 11.04
C GLN A 134 -11.96 30.26 11.04
N GLU A 135 -12.57 30.22 9.87
CA GLU A 135 -13.95 29.79 9.65
C GLU A 135 -14.12 28.29 9.93
N LEU A 136 -13.20 27.47 9.47
CA LEU A 136 -13.18 26.03 9.77
C LEU A 136 -13.09 25.78 11.28
N THR A 137 -12.23 26.52 11.97
CA THR A 137 -12.06 26.36 13.40
C THR A 137 -13.28 26.78 14.19
N ALA A 138 -13.92 27.88 13.79
CA ALA A 138 -15.20 28.29 14.36
C ALA A 138 -16.29 27.22 14.15
N LEU A 139 -16.33 26.61 12.98
CA LEU A 139 -17.26 25.51 12.65
C LEU A 139 -16.99 24.27 13.51
N ILE A 140 -15.72 23.85 13.64
CA ILE A 140 -15.32 22.72 14.48
C ILE A 140 -15.64 22.99 15.95
N GLN A 141 -15.41 24.21 16.43
CA GLN A 141 -15.70 24.61 17.81
C GLN A 141 -17.19 24.63 18.12
N SER A 142 -18.04 25.06 17.18
CA SER A 142 -19.49 25.19 17.39
C SER A 142 -20.21 23.86 17.59
N THR A 143 -19.63 22.77 17.12
CA THR A 143 -20.23 21.43 17.17
C THR A 143 -19.75 20.57 18.33
N ASP A 144 -18.66 20.97 18.99
CA ASP A 144 -18.09 20.22 20.11
C ASP A 144 -18.17 21.03 21.40
N SER A 145 -19.24 20.80 22.18
CA SER A 145 -19.49 21.50 23.43
C SER A 145 -18.39 21.31 24.51
N GLN A 146 -17.59 20.27 24.40
CA GLN A 146 -16.46 20.01 25.30
C GLN A 146 -15.21 20.82 24.89
N LEU A 147 -14.99 21.06 23.60
CA LEU A 147 -13.92 21.93 23.11
C LEU A 147 -14.21 23.41 23.40
N LEU A 148 -15.47 23.79 23.47
CA LEU A 148 -15.91 25.15 23.79
C LEU A 148 -15.53 25.59 25.22
N ALA A 149 -15.43 24.66 26.17
CA ALA A 149 -15.03 24.93 27.54
C ALA A 149 -13.57 25.42 27.72
N PHE A 150 -12.73 25.24 26.68
CA PHE A 150 -11.32 25.67 26.71
C PHE A 150 -11.07 27.03 26.05
N THR A 151 -12.07 27.66 25.47
CA THR A 151 -11.92 28.96 24.81
C THR A 151 -12.23 30.10 25.78
N GLN A 152 -11.37 31.13 25.86
CA GLN A 152 -11.64 32.37 26.55
C GLN A 152 -12.58 33.31 25.78
N GLU A 153 -12.98 32.93 24.57
CA GLU A 153 -13.92 33.72 23.77
C GLU A 153 -15.38 33.42 24.18
N PRO A 154 -16.26 34.43 24.17
CA PRO A 154 -17.66 34.23 24.49
C PRO A 154 -18.30 33.21 23.54
N LEU A 155 -18.91 32.17 24.08
CA LEU A 155 -19.60 31.10 23.33
C LEU A 155 -20.56 31.66 22.24
N ALA A 156 -21.22 32.79 22.51
CA ALA A 156 -22.09 33.45 21.58
C ALA A 156 -21.37 33.96 20.31
N GLN A 157 -20.12 34.39 20.41
CA GLN A 157 -19.34 34.90 19.28
C GLN A 157 -18.91 33.77 18.35
N ILE A 158 -18.44 32.64 18.92
CA ILE A 158 -18.06 31.44 18.17
C ILE A 158 -19.28 30.84 17.45
N GLN A 159 -20.42 30.72 18.14
CA GLN A 159 -21.65 30.21 17.55
C GLN A 159 -22.19 31.13 16.43
N ASN A 160 -22.04 32.45 16.56
CA ASN A 160 -22.42 33.38 15.52
C ASN A 160 -21.53 33.31 14.29
N VAL A 161 -20.20 33.19 14.46
CA VAL A 161 -19.26 32.98 13.35
C VAL A 161 -19.59 31.68 12.64
N ALA A 162 -19.80 30.60 13.37
CA ALA A 162 -20.12 29.29 12.78
C ALA A 162 -21.45 29.31 12.02
N LYS A 163 -22.51 29.97 12.56
CA LYS A 163 -23.79 30.17 11.86
C LYS A 163 -23.62 31.01 10.60
N THR A 164 -22.82 32.07 10.66
CA THR A 164 -22.53 32.93 9.53
C THR A 164 -21.76 32.18 8.44
N VAL A 165 -20.74 31.41 8.81
CA VAL A 165 -19.93 30.54 7.91
C VAL A 165 -20.84 29.51 7.25
N SER A 166 -21.64 28.80 8.03
CA SER A 166 -22.56 27.79 7.52
C SER A 166 -23.63 28.39 6.60
N ALA A 167 -24.11 29.62 6.89
CA ALA A 167 -25.07 30.32 6.07
C ALA A 167 -24.48 30.86 4.75
N ILE A 168 -23.23 31.35 4.78
CA ILE A 168 -22.52 31.88 3.60
C ILE A 168 -22.08 30.77 2.67
N TYR A 169 -21.45 29.74 3.21
CA TYR A 169 -20.82 28.70 2.42
C TYR A 169 -21.59 27.40 2.28
N ARG A 170 -22.71 27.27 3.01
CA ARG A 170 -23.60 26.10 3.01
C ARG A 170 -22.89 24.77 3.30
N ILE A 171 -21.82 24.82 4.11
CA ILE A 171 -21.01 23.68 4.52
C ILE A 171 -21.18 23.47 6.01
N THR A 172 -21.37 22.24 6.43
CA THR A 172 -21.42 21.81 7.83
C THR A 172 -20.16 21.04 8.20
N ILE A 173 -19.94 20.78 9.51
CA ILE A 173 -18.85 19.92 9.96
C ILE A 173 -19.05 18.49 9.46
N GLU A 174 -20.28 18.03 9.36
CA GLU A 174 -20.65 16.72 8.83
C GLU A 174 -20.27 16.60 7.33
N ASP A 175 -20.37 17.69 6.57
CA ASP A 175 -19.94 17.72 5.18
C ASP A 175 -18.40 17.63 5.06
N ILE A 176 -17.69 18.34 5.94
CA ILE A 176 -16.22 18.26 6.04
C ILE A 176 -15.79 16.86 6.46
N GLU A 177 -16.49 16.25 7.42
CA GLU A 177 -16.23 14.87 7.83
C GLU A 177 -16.42 13.90 6.68
N LYS A 178 -17.53 13.99 5.93
CA LYS A 178 -17.77 13.16 4.74
C LYS A 178 -16.65 13.30 3.71
N LEU A 179 -16.19 14.54 3.45
CA LEU A 179 -15.07 14.81 2.55
C LEU A 179 -13.78 14.14 3.04
N PHE A 180 -13.47 14.29 4.33
CA PHE A 180 -12.30 13.67 4.94
C PHE A 180 -12.36 12.15 4.86
N LEU A 181 -13.46 11.55 5.27
CA LEU A 181 -13.67 10.10 5.29
C LEU A 181 -13.64 9.47 3.89
N ALA A 182 -14.06 10.22 2.86
CA ALA A 182 -13.97 9.79 1.47
C ALA A 182 -12.53 9.80 0.94
N SER A 183 -11.65 10.65 1.49
CA SER A 183 -10.29 10.80 1.00
C SER A 183 -9.40 9.57 1.33
N PRO A 184 -8.33 9.32 0.56
CA PRO A 184 -7.37 8.26 0.87
C PRO A 184 -6.64 8.48 2.20
N VAL A 185 -6.63 9.72 2.71
CA VAL A 185 -6.05 10.07 4.01
C VAL A 185 -6.74 9.31 5.15
N ALA A 186 -8.04 9.09 5.08
CA ALA A 186 -8.79 8.36 6.09
C ALA A 186 -8.60 6.83 6.04
N ARG A 187 -8.00 6.30 4.97
CA ARG A 187 -7.94 4.85 4.69
C ARG A 187 -6.68 4.15 5.20
N ILE A 188 -5.63 4.90 5.51
CA ILE A 188 -4.38 4.35 6.06
C ILE A 188 -4.29 4.65 7.55
N ASN A 189 -3.46 3.91 8.28
CA ASN A 189 -3.34 4.07 9.73
C ASN A 189 -2.47 5.27 10.14
N TRP A 190 -2.58 5.68 11.41
CA TRP A 190 -1.84 6.82 11.96
C TRP A 190 -0.32 6.67 11.86
N ALA A 191 0.21 5.46 12.11
CA ALA A 191 1.65 5.20 12.01
C ALA A 191 2.17 5.43 10.58
N SER A 192 1.39 5.06 9.56
CA SER A 192 1.70 5.33 8.16
C SER A 192 1.75 6.84 7.86
N HIS A 193 0.81 7.61 8.41
CA HIS A 193 0.87 9.08 8.30
C HIS A 193 2.11 9.66 8.95
N VAL A 194 2.46 9.21 10.16
CA VAL A 194 3.68 9.68 10.86
C VAL A 194 4.93 9.39 10.03
N ILE A 195 5.03 8.23 9.40
CA ILE A 195 6.13 7.89 8.49
C ILE A 195 6.19 8.87 7.32
N MET A 196 5.06 9.12 6.65
CA MET A 196 5.03 10.06 5.50
C MET A 196 5.27 11.51 5.91
N LEU A 197 4.89 11.92 7.13
CA LEU A 197 5.15 13.26 7.65
C LEU A 197 6.64 13.49 7.97
N ASN A 198 7.35 12.45 8.38
CA ASN A 198 8.80 12.49 8.63
C ASN A 198 9.64 12.48 7.34
N ASN A 199 9.03 12.18 6.21
CA ASN A 199 9.69 12.17 4.91
C ASN A 199 9.22 13.37 4.08
N SER A 200 10.16 14.11 3.49
CA SER A 200 9.89 15.29 2.64
C SER A 200 9.38 14.88 1.25
N LEU A 201 8.31 14.11 1.19
CA LEU A 201 7.71 13.64 -0.05
C LEU A 201 6.78 14.69 -0.65
N PRO A 202 6.84 14.94 -1.99
CA PRO A 202 5.85 15.74 -2.70
C PRO A 202 4.43 15.18 -2.50
N LEU A 203 3.42 16.05 -2.57
CA LEU A 203 2.03 15.67 -2.30
C LEU A 203 1.54 14.52 -3.22
N GLY A 204 1.83 14.59 -4.51
CA GLY A 204 1.47 13.53 -5.46
C GLY A 204 2.12 12.19 -5.14
N VAL A 205 3.36 12.20 -4.63
CA VAL A 205 4.06 10.99 -4.19
C VAL A 205 3.42 10.43 -2.92
N LYS A 206 3.05 11.28 -1.96
CA LYS A 206 2.30 10.87 -0.77
C LYS A 206 0.97 10.23 -1.16
N TYR A 207 0.23 10.84 -2.08
CA TYR A 207 -1.02 10.30 -2.59
C TYR A 207 -0.83 8.91 -3.21
N TRP A 208 0.20 8.75 -4.05
CA TRP A 208 0.53 7.47 -4.66
C TRP A 208 0.82 6.40 -3.60
N TYR A 209 1.65 6.70 -2.58
CA TYR A 209 1.93 5.76 -1.48
C TYR A 209 0.69 5.42 -0.65
N MET A 210 -0.22 6.38 -0.40
CA MET A 210 -1.49 6.12 0.26
C MET A 210 -2.33 5.12 -0.53
N LYS A 211 -2.47 5.37 -1.84
CA LYS A 211 -3.21 4.51 -2.75
C LYS A 211 -2.63 3.09 -2.78
N GLN A 212 -1.31 2.97 -2.93
CA GLN A 212 -0.62 1.68 -2.89
C GLN A 212 -0.81 0.97 -1.54
N SER A 213 -0.71 1.70 -0.43
CA SER A 213 -0.92 1.12 0.90
C SER A 213 -2.31 0.50 1.06
N VAL A 214 -3.34 1.16 0.52
CA VAL A 214 -4.74 0.66 0.56
C VAL A 214 -4.92 -0.52 -0.38
N GLU A 215 -4.45 -0.41 -1.63
CA GLU A 215 -4.62 -1.43 -2.68
C GLU A 215 -3.83 -2.71 -2.34
N MET A 216 -2.64 -2.55 -1.79
CA MET A 216 -1.72 -3.65 -1.48
C MET A 216 -1.80 -4.13 -0.02
N GLY A 217 -2.65 -3.53 0.81
CA GLY A 217 -2.78 -3.89 2.22
C GLY A 217 -1.49 -3.69 3.04
N TRP A 218 -0.66 -2.68 2.71
CA TRP A 218 0.62 -2.50 3.39
C TRP A 218 0.45 -2.12 4.85
N SER A 219 1.20 -2.79 5.72
CA SER A 219 1.44 -2.31 7.08
C SER A 219 2.30 -1.05 7.05
N SER A 220 2.32 -0.29 8.15
CA SER A 220 3.19 0.88 8.28
C SER A 220 4.68 0.54 8.11
N ASN A 221 5.10 -0.64 8.52
CA ASN A 221 6.48 -1.11 8.34
C ASN A 221 6.80 -1.37 6.86
N VAL A 222 5.89 -2.00 6.13
CA VAL A 222 6.06 -2.22 4.68
C VAL A 222 6.09 -0.86 3.96
N LEU A 223 5.17 0.05 4.27
CA LEU A 223 5.18 1.40 3.70
C LEU A 223 6.51 2.11 3.94
N LYS A 224 7.07 2.03 5.15
CA LYS A 224 8.37 2.62 5.49
C LYS A 224 9.46 2.10 4.57
N ILE A 225 9.56 0.78 4.41
CA ILE A 225 10.53 0.14 3.52
C ILE A 225 10.36 0.62 2.08
N GLN A 226 9.14 0.68 1.58
CA GLN A 226 8.87 1.10 0.21
C GLN A 226 9.23 2.58 -0.04
N ILE A 227 9.06 3.45 0.97
CA ILE A 227 9.52 4.84 0.90
C ILE A 227 11.07 4.90 0.93
N GLU A 228 11.71 4.21 1.86
CA GLU A 228 13.17 4.19 2.01
C GLU A 228 13.88 3.60 0.78
N THR A 229 13.25 2.62 0.12
CA THR A 229 13.75 2.04 -1.14
C THR A 229 13.29 2.79 -2.39
N ASN A 230 12.62 3.94 -2.21
CA ASN A 230 12.18 4.81 -3.30
C ASN A 230 11.34 4.09 -4.38
N LEU A 231 10.37 3.26 -3.93
CA LEU A 231 9.54 2.46 -4.82
C LEU A 231 8.82 3.31 -5.88
N TYR A 232 8.34 4.51 -5.51
CA TYR A 232 7.65 5.40 -6.45
C TYR A 232 8.48 5.62 -7.72
N ASN A 233 9.74 6.02 -7.59
CA ASN A 233 10.59 6.26 -8.76
C ASN A 233 10.90 4.97 -9.52
N ARG A 234 11.16 3.86 -8.82
CA ARG A 234 11.44 2.56 -9.43
C ARG A 234 10.26 2.00 -10.24
N GLN A 235 9.03 2.34 -9.84
CA GLN A 235 7.81 1.83 -10.47
C GLN A 235 7.24 2.78 -11.53
N ILE A 236 7.40 4.10 -11.35
CA ILE A 236 6.84 5.12 -12.25
C ILE A 236 7.85 5.60 -13.31
N SER A 237 9.14 5.23 -13.19
CA SER A 237 10.15 5.59 -14.17
C SER A 237 9.72 5.20 -15.60
N ASN A 238 9.92 6.11 -16.54
CA ASN A 238 9.61 5.88 -17.96
C ASN A 238 10.71 5.11 -18.71
N ASN A 239 11.84 4.84 -18.04
CA ASN A 239 13.03 4.23 -18.68
C ASN A 239 13.07 2.70 -18.53
N LYS A 240 11.95 2.05 -18.31
CA LYS A 240 11.86 0.60 -18.20
C LYS A 240 12.06 -0.06 -19.56
N VAL A 241 13.00 -0.98 -19.65
CA VAL A 241 13.28 -1.73 -20.89
C VAL A 241 12.36 -2.93 -21.00
N ASN A 242 11.45 -2.90 -21.95
CA ASN A 242 10.55 -4.02 -22.23
C ASN A 242 9.92 -3.87 -23.64
N ASN A 243 9.28 -4.93 -24.10
CA ASN A 243 8.52 -4.95 -25.36
C ASN A 243 7.00 -5.19 -25.14
N PHE A 244 6.48 -4.94 -23.93
CA PHE A 244 5.10 -5.29 -23.55
C PHE A 244 4.05 -4.62 -24.43
N THR A 245 4.25 -3.35 -24.81
CA THR A 245 3.31 -2.62 -25.68
C THR A 245 3.20 -3.23 -27.09
N ALA A 246 4.26 -3.88 -27.56
CA ALA A 246 4.29 -4.52 -28.87
C ALA A 246 3.78 -5.98 -28.84
N THR A 247 3.85 -6.66 -27.68
CA THR A 247 3.63 -8.11 -27.55
C THR A 247 2.39 -8.50 -26.77
N LEU A 248 1.82 -7.56 -25.99
CA LEU A 248 0.62 -7.76 -25.19
C LEU A 248 -0.49 -6.78 -25.62
N PRO A 249 -1.76 -7.19 -25.58
CA PRO A 249 -2.87 -6.27 -25.80
C PRO A 249 -3.01 -5.28 -24.64
N ALA A 250 -3.50 -4.06 -24.91
CA ALA A 250 -3.99 -3.18 -23.87
C ALA A 250 -5.32 -3.74 -23.30
N PRO A 251 -5.62 -3.64 -22.00
CA PRO A 251 -4.88 -2.99 -20.90
C PRO A 251 -3.79 -3.86 -20.25
N GLN A 252 -3.54 -5.06 -20.75
CA GLN A 252 -2.59 -6.01 -20.15
C GLN A 252 -1.15 -5.48 -20.23
N SER A 253 -0.78 -4.88 -21.38
CA SER A 253 0.54 -4.24 -21.54
C SER A 253 0.77 -3.11 -20.53
N ASP A 254 -0.26 -2.30 -20.27
CA ASP A 254 -0.19 -1.19 -19.31
C ASP A 254 0.02 -1.71 -17.88
N LEU A 255 -0.71 -2.77 -17.52
CA LEU A 255 -0.57 -3.41 -16.22
C LEU A 255 0.80 -4.09 -16.06
N ALA A 256 1.30 -4.78 -17.09
CA ALA A 256 2.64 -5.38 -17.07
C ALA A 256 3.74 -4.30 -16.91
N ASN A 257 3.62 -3.18 -17.64
CA ASN A 257 4.51 -2.03 -17.48
C ASN A 257 4.43 -1.43 -16.07
N TYR A 258 3.23 -1.31 -15.52
CA TYR A 258 3.05 -0.78 -14.17
C TYR A 258 3.68 -1.68 -13.10
N LEU A 259 3.55 -2.99 -13.22
CA LEU A 259 4.09 -3.97 -12.26
C LEU A 259 5.61 -4.14 -12.36
N LEU A 260 6.19 -3.91 -13.54
CA LEU A 260 7.65 -3.96 -13.72
C LEU A 260 8.31 -2.86 -12.89
N LYS A 261 9.37 -3.22 -12.17
CA LYS A 261 10.22 -2.28 -11.40
C LYS A 261 11.60 -2.20 -12.02
N ASP A 262 12.27 -1.09 -11.85
CA ASP A 262 13.64 -0.90 -12.31
C ASP A 262 14.37 0.16 -11.47
N PRO A 263 15.34 -0.25 -10.64
CA PRO A 263 15.74 -1.62 -10.33
C PRO A 263 14.80 -2.35 -9.36
N TYR A 264 14.93 -3.68 -9.27
CA TYR A 264 14.46 -4.47 -8.13
C TYR A 264 15.44 -4.37 -6.97
N ILE A 265 14.94 -4.33 -5.73
CA ILE A 265 15.77 -4.29 -4.51
C ILE A 265 15.50 -5.53 -3.68
N PHE A 266 16.49 -6.43 -3.62
CA PHE A 266 16.40 -7.64 -2.81
C PHE A 266 17.16 -7.47 -1.50
N ASP A 267 16.46 -7.58 -0.37
CA ASP A 267 17.10 -7.63 0.94
C ASP A 267 17.52 -9.06 1.25
N LEU A 268 18.74 -9.36 0.86
CA LEU A 268 19.37 -10.64 1.14
C LEU A 268 20.34 -10.48 2.33
N ALA A 269 19.80 -10.68 3.54
CA ALA A 269 20.61 -10.67 4.75
C ALA A 269 21.67 -11.81 4.69
N GLY A 270 22.90 -11.45 4.38
CA GLY A 270 24.04 -12.40 4.34
C GLY A 270 24.54 -12.74 2.94
N ALA A 271 23.94 -12.23 1.86
CA ALA A 271 24.52 -12.34 0.53
C ALA A 271 25.89 -11.63 0.47
N LYS A 272 26.91 -12.33 0.04
CA LYS A 272 28.23 -11.76 -0.23
C LYS A 272 28.12 -10.84 -1.44
N GLU A 273 28.90 -9.77 -1.48
CA GLU A 273 28.98 -8.85 -2.63
C GLU A 273 29.34 -9.56 -3.95
N LYS A 274 29.93 -10.74 -3.84
CA LYS A 274 30.33 -11.63 -4.96
C LYS A 274 29.51 -12.93 -5.01
N ALA A 275 28.23 -12.90 -4.59
CA ALA A 275 27.36 -14.07 -4.71
C ALA A 275 27.14 -14.42 -6.20
N ASP A 276 27.17 -15.69 -6.54
CA ASP A 276 26.81 -16.20 -7.85
C ASP A 276 25.28 -16.31 -8.02
N GLU A 277 24.81 -16.70 -9.21
CA GLU A 277 23.39 -16.83 -9.52
C GLU A 277 22.67 -17.79 -8.57
N ARG A 278 23.30 -18.93 -8.28
CA ARG A 278 22.74 -19.97 -7.42
C ARG A 278 22.64 -19.52 -5.96
N ASP A 279 23.65 -18.81 -5.46
CA ASP A 279 23.63 -18.22 -4.11
C ASP A 279 22.50 -17.21 -3.97
N ILE A 280 22.27 -16.37 -4.99
CA ILE A 280 21.19 -15.36 -5.00
C ILE A 280 19.83 -16.05 -5.02
N GLU A 281 19.62 -17.02 -5.90
CA GLU A 281 18.38 -17.79 -5.96
C GLU A 281 18.06 -18.48 -4.62
N GLU A 282 19.06 -19.13 -4.02
CA GLU A 282 18.91 -19.82 -2.74
C GLU A 282 18.46 -18.85 -1.64
N GLN A 283 19.07 -17.68 -1.58
CA GLN A 283 18.68 -16.65 -0.64
C GLN A 283 17.27 -16.06 -0.94
N LEU A 284 16.92 -15.88 -2.21
CA LEU A 284 15.58 -15.41 -2.59
C LEU A 284 14.49 -16.40 -2.16
N VAL A 285 14.73 -17.70 -2.30
CA VAL A 285 13.77 -18.73 -1.87
C VAL A 285 13.75 -18.87 -0.35
N LYS A 286 14.92 -18.86 0.31
CA LYS A 286 15.02 -18.87 1.77
C LYS A 286 14.26 -17.68 2.41
N HIS A 287 14.15 -16.57 1.69
CA HIS A 287 13.42 -15.38 2.10
C HIS A 287 12.28 -15.07 1.14
N VAL A 288 11.52 -16.09 0.71
CA VAL A 288 10.45 -15.98 -0.28
C VAL A 288 9.45 -14.89 0.03
N THR A 289 9.11 -14.69 1.31
CA THR A 289 8.21 -13.61 1.74
C THR A 289 8.77 -12.23 1.35
N ARG A 290 10.08 -11.99 1.56
CA ARG A 290 10.71 -10.71 1.18
C ARG A 290 10.80 -10.55 -0.32
N TYR A 291 11.07 -11.63 -1.03
CA TYR A 291 11.07 -11.65 -2.48
C TYR A 291 9.68 -11.29 -3.04
N LEU A 292 8.62 -11.90 -2.52
CA LEU A 292 7.25 -11.59 -2.92
C LEU A 292 6.82 -10.17 -2.53
N LEU A 293 7.30 -9.64 -1.39
CA LEU A 293 7.09 -8.24 -1.02
C LEU A 293 7.73 -7.28 -2.03
N GLU A 294 8.93 -7.60 -2.51
CA GLU A 294 9.56 -6.81 -3.57
C GLU A 294 8.85 -6.98 -4.91
N MET A 295 8.43 -8.18 -5.28
CA MET A 295 7.63 -8.39 -6.50
C MET A 295 6.32 -7.59 -6.46
N GLY A 296 5.69 -7.49 -5.32
CA GLY A 296 4.44 -6.79 -5.11
C GLY A 296 3.27 -7.72 -4.83
N ASN A 297 2.11 -7.14 -4.50
CA ASN A 297 0.91 -7.92 -4.21
C ASN A 297 0.36 -8.58 -5.48
N GLY A 298 -0.26 -9.73 -5.31
CA GLY A 298 -0.85 -10.49 -6.41
C GLY A 298 0.15 -11.37 -7.17
N PHE A 299 1.35 -11.62 -6.62
CA PHE A 299 2.25 -12.64 -7.12
C PHE A 299 2.24 -13.85 -6.19
N ALA A 300 2.18 -15.04 -6.77
CA ALA A 300 2.33 -16.32 -6.11
C ALA A 300 3.63 -16.98 -6.56
N PHE A 301 4.38 -17.56 -5.63
CA PHE A 301 5.55 -18.36 -5.93
C PHE A 301 5.11 -19.76 -6.41
N VAL A 302 5.57 -20.17 -7.60
CA VAL A 302 5.19 -21.45 -8.20
C VAL A 302 6.32 -22.46 -8.09
N ALA A 303 7.53 -22.10 -8.53
CA ALA A 303 8.66 -23.03 -8.53
C ALA A 303 10.01 -22.29 -8.57
N ARG A 304 11.03 -23.01 -8.09
CA ARG A 304 12.45 -22.71 -8.30
C ARG A 304 13.08 -23.82 -9.09
N GLN A 305 14.04 -23.49 -9.98
CA GLN A 305 14.79 -24.44 -10.79
C GLN A 305 13.85 -25.48 -11.42
N LYS A 306 12.77 -24.95 -12.05
CA LYS A 306 11.75 -25.81 -12.65
C LYS A 306 12.34 -26.57 -13.82
N HIS A 307 12.43 -27.90 -13.66
CA HIS A 307 12.89 -28.80 -14.70
C HIS A 307 11.84 -28.93 -15.82
N PHE A 308 12.30 -28.79 -17.04
CA PHE A 308 11.56 -29.08 -18.28
C PHE A 308 12.36 -30.01 -19.15
N GLN A 309 11.77 -31.13 -19.55
CA GLN A 309 12.32 -32.02 -20.56
C GLN A 309 11.73 -31.65 -21.92
N ILE A 310 12.57 -31.19 -22.84
CA ILE A 310 12.17 -30.78 -24.18
C ILE A 310 12.98 -31.62 -25.18
N GLY A 311 12.29 -32.54 -25.85
CA GLY A 311 12.97 -33.56 -26.64
C GLY A 311 13.89 -34.44 -25.77
N ASN A 312 15.18 -34.50 -26.10
CA ASN A 312 16.15 -35.23 -25.36
C ASN A 312 17.04 -34.34 -24.44
N SER A 313 16.64 -33.11 -24.24
CA SER A 313 17.43 -32.14 -23.44
C SER A 313 16.66 -31.70 -22.21
N ASP A 314 17.43 -31.49 -21.14
CA ASP A 314 16.91 -30.99 -19.87
C ASP A 314 17.21 -29.51 -19.73
N PHE A 315 16.20 -28.75 -19.29
CA PHE A 315 16.27 -27.31 -19.08
C PHE A 315 15.73 -26.96 -17.71
N PHE A 316 16.25 -25.88 -17.12
CA PHE A 316 15.88 -25.43 -15.79
C PHE A 316 15.61 -23.93 -15.81
N ALA A 317 14.38 -23.52 -15.53
CA ALA A 317 14.06 -22.12 -15.34
C ALA A 317 14.31 -21.72 -13.88
N ASP A 318 14.96 -20.59 -13.65
CA ASP A 318 15.41 -20.18 -12.31
C ASP A 318 14.25 -20.02 -11.33
N LEU A 319 13.27 -19.15 -11.66
CA LEU A 319 12.10 -18.93 -10.83
C LEU A 319 10.85 -18.83 -11.70
N ILE A 320 9.76 -19.38 -11.20
CA ILE A 320 8.42 -19.24 -11.80
C ILE A 320 7.48 -18.67 -10.77
N LEU A 321 6.82 -17.57 -11.15
CA LEU A 321 5.74 -16.93 -10.39
C LEU A 321 4.45 -17.00 -11.19
N TYR A 322 3.33 -16.78 -10.52
CA TYR A 322 2.05 -16.52 -11.15
C TYR A 322 1.55 -15.14 -10.73
N SER A 323 1.21 -14.30 -11.69
CA SER A 323 0.61 -12.98 -11.44
C SER A 323 -0.90 -13.09 -11.49
N ILE A 324 -1.55 -12.93 -10.33
CA ILE A 324 -3.01 -12.94 -10.20
C ILE A 324 -3.64 -11.80 -11.00
N PRO A 325 -3.16 -10.54 -10.93
CA PRO A 325 -3.75 -9.45 -11.70
C PRO A 325 -3.61 -9.60 -13.21
N LEU A 326 -2.54 -10.22 -13.68
CA LEU A 326 -2.29 -10.45 -15.11
C LEU A 326 -2.87 -11.77 -15.62
N HIS A 327 -3.30 -12.67 -14.71
CA HIS A 327 -3.65 -14.04 -15.04
C HIS A 327 -2.60 -14.71 -15.94
N ALA A 328 -1.33 -14.64 -15.53
CA ALA A 328 -0.21 -15.08 -16.34
C ALA A 328 0.93 -15.64 -15.49
N TYR A 329 1.63 -16.63 -16.00
CA TYR A 329 2.91 -17.05 -15.46
C TYR A 329 3.98 -16.01 -15.75
N ILE A 330 4.90 -15.85 -14.82
CA ILE A 330 6.08 -15.00 -14.96
C ILE A 330 7.30 -15.91 -14.82
N VAL A 331 8.06 -16.06 -15.89
CA VAL A 331 9.35 -16.73 -15.86
C VAL A 331 10.41 -15.69 -15.54
N VAL A 332 11.10 -15.86 -14.41
CA VAL A 332 12.17 -14.97 -13.97
C VAL A 332 13.49 -15.67 -14.19
N GLU A 333 14.37 -15.03 -14.94
CA GLU A 333 15.77 -15.46 -15.16
C GLU A 333 16.71 -14.49 -14.44
N LEU A 334 17.60 -14.99 -13.62
CA LEU A 334 18.57 -14.22 -12.84
C LEU A 334 19.96 -14.30 -13.49
N LYS A 335 20.65 -13.17 -13.57
CA LYS A 335 22.03 -13.11 -14.04
C LYS A 335 22.90 -12.34 -13.06
N ALA A 336 23.92 -12.98 -12.52
CA ALA A 336 24.88 -12.37 -11.60
C ALA A 336 25.86 -11.41 -12.30
N THR A 337 25.67 -11.17 -13.58
CA THR A 337 26.48 -10.30 -14.45
C THR A 337 25.64 -9.17 -15.05
N PRO A 338 26.23 -8.13 -15.65
CA PRO A 338 25.52 -7.19 -16.48
C PRO A 338 24.82 -7.87 -17.65
N PHE A 339 23.76 -7.23 -18.15
CA PHE A 339 22.96 -7.71 -19.29
C PHE A 339 23.83 -8.01 -20.52
N LYS A 340 23.49 -9.11 -21.18
CA LYS A 340 24.01 -9.50 -22.49
C LYS A 340 22.86 -9.93 -23.42
N PRO A 341 22.92 -9.64 -24.73
CA PRO A 341 21.84 -9.97 -25.67
C PRO A 341 21.43 -11.45 -25.70
N GLU A 342 22.38 -12.37 -25.49
CA GLU A 342 22.10 -13.82 -25.45
C GLU A 342 21.12 -14.23 -24.34
N TYR A 343 21.03 -13.48 -23.24
CA TYR A 343 20.11 -13.76 -22.12
C TYR A 343 18.65 -13.57 -22.53
N ALA A 344 18.37 -12.60 -23.39
CA ALA A 344 17.01 -12.40 -23.93
C ALA A 344 16.56 -13.61 -24.77
N GLY A 345 17.47 -14.21 -25.55
CA GLY A 345 17.21 -15.43 -26.31
C GLY A 345 16.91 -16.65 -25.42
N GLN A 346 17.68 -16.81 -24.35
CA GLN A 346 17.44 -17.85 -23.35
C GLN A 346 16.07 -17.69 -22.68
N LEU A 347 15.75 -16.49 -22.22
CA LEU A 347 14.46 -16.20 -21.59
C LEU A 347 13.29 -16.39 -22.55
N ASN A 348 13.43 -15.96 -23.82
CA ASN A 348 12.42 -16.19 -24.84
C ASN A 348 12.10 -17.68 -25.05
N PHE A 349 13.12 -18.55 -24.99
CA PHE A 349 12.91 -19.99 -25.02
C PHE A 349 12.08 -20.46 -23.83
N TYR A 350 12.41 -20.02 -22.61
CA TYR A 350 11.66 -20.42 -21.40
C TYR A 350 10.22 -19.89 -21.38
N ILE A 351 9.95 -18.71 -21.95
CA ILE A 351 8.58 -18.20 -22.09
C ILE A 351 7.75 -19.14 -22.97
N ASN A 352 8.31 -19.56 -24.11
CA ASN A 352 7.62 -20.50 -25.00
C ASN A 352 7.36 -21.85 -24.34
N VAL A 353 8.33 -22.36 -23.55
CA VAL A 353 8.15 -23.59 -22.75
C VAL A 353 7.08 -23.38 -21.67
N GLY A 354 7.05 -22.21 -21.02
CA GLY A 354 6.02 -21.85 -20.05
C GLY A 354 4.63 -21.82 -20.66
N ASP A 355 4.47 -21.24 -21.82
CA ASP A 355 3.21 -21.22 -22.56
C ASP A 355 2.73 -22.62 -22.94
N ASP A 356 3.66 -23.54 -23.29
CA ASP A 356 3.30 -24.93 -23.69
C ASP A 356 3.02 -25.83 -22.47
N LYS A 357 3.77 -25.67 -21.36
CA LYS A 357 3.76 -26.63 -20.25
C LYS A 357 3.03 -26.17 -18.99
N LEU A 358 2.86 -24.87 -18.79
CA LEU A 358 2.29 -24.32 -17.56
C LEU A 358 0.97 -23.61 -17.78
N ARG A 359 0.85 -22.89 -18.88
CA ARG A 359 -0.28 -22.04 -19.18
C ARG A 359 -1.57 -22.85 -19.32
N GLY A 360 -2.60 -22.49 -18.54
CA GLY A 360 -3.96 -23.02 -18.66
C GLY A 360 -4.79 -22.29 -19.71
N GLU A 361 -5.98 -22.81 -20.02
CA GLU A 361 -6.88 -22.26 -21.06
C GLU A 361 -7.31 -20.81 -20.76
N ASN A 362 -7.43 -20.44 -19.48
CA ASN A 362 -7.86 -19.11 -19.05
C ASN A 362 -6.69 -18.16 -18.73
N ASP A 363 -5.46 -18.63 -18.88
CA ASP A 363 -4.28 -17.81 -18.63
C ASP A 363 -3.90 -16.98 -19.84
N ASN A 364 -3.40 -15.79 -19.61
CA ASN A 364 -2.78 -14.95 -20.60
C ASN A 364 -1.37 -15.46 -20.95
N LYS A 365 -0.73 -14.87 -21.97
CA LYS A 365 0.63 -15.21 -22.36
C LYS A 365 1.58 -15.13 -21.18
N THR A 366 2.46 -16.11 -21.06
CA THR A 366 3.57 -16.09 -20.10
C THR A 366 4.49 -14.89 -20.36
N ILE A 367 4.89 -14.20 -19.32
CA ILE A 367 5.76 -13.02 -19.36
C ILE A 367 7.15 -13.40 -18.86
N GLY A 368 8.20 -12.95 -19.53
CA GLY A 368 9.58 -13.09 -19.06
C GLY A 368 10.06 -11.85 -18.33
N LEU A 369 10.76 -12.08 -17.24
CA LEU A 369 11.47 -11.07 -16.47
C LEU A 369 12.94 -11.45 -16.34
N LEU A 370 13.81 -10.67 -16.98
CA LEU A 370 15.26 -10.84 -16.89
C LEU A 370 15.82 -9.87 -15.87
N LEU A 371 16.48 -10.38 -14.85
CA LEU A 371 17.07 -9.60 -13.76
C LEU A 371 18.60 -9.70 -13.83
N CYS A 372 19.29 -8.58 -14.05
CA CYS A 372 20.74 -8.49 -14.20
C CYS A 372 21.35 -7.55 -13.14
N LYS A 373 22.67 -7.66 -12.90
CA LYS A 373 23.38 -6.71 -12.00
C LYS A 373 23.52 -5.31 -12.56
N GLY A 374 23.20 -5.10 -13.83
CA GLY A 374 23.21 -3.82 -14.52
C GLY A 374 22.93 -4.02 -16.00
N LYS A 375 22.48 -3.00 -16.69
CA LYS A 375 22.21 -3.03 -18.13
C LYS A 375 22.61 -1.72 -18.80
N ASP A 376 22.98 -1.82 -20.06
CA ASP A 376 22.94 -0.70 -20.99
C ASP A 376 21.53 -0.67 -21.61
N GLU A 377 20.80 0.42 -21.36
CA GLU A 377 19.39 0.55 -21.79
C GLU A 377 19.24 0.46 -23.31
N VAL A 378 20.18 1.03 -24.08
CA VAL A 378 20.16 1.02 -25.53
C VAL A 378 20.40 -0.39 -26.07
N VAL A 379 21.42 -1.08 -25.56
CA VAL A 379 21.74 -2.46 -25.93
C VAL A 379 20.56 -3.39 -25.58
N ALA A 380 19.97 -3.23 -24.41
CA ALA A 380 18.84 -4.03 -23.96
C ALA A 380 17.59 -3.79 -24.84
N GLN A 381 17.32 -2.53 -25.21
CA GLN A 381 16.21 -2.18 -26.10
C GLN A 381 16.38 -2.82 -27.51
N TYR A 382 17.58 -2.74 -28.08
CA TYR A 382 17.88 -3.40 -29.35
C TYR A 382 17.74 -4.91 -29.27
N ALA A 383 18.18 -5.53 -28.16
CA ALA A 383 18.10 -6.97 -27.98
C ALA A 383 16.66 -7.50 -27.90
N LEU A 384 15.68 -6.66 -27.52
CA LEU A 384 14.26 -7.05 -27.51
C LEU A 384 13.57 -6.93 -28.89
N THR A 385 14.23 -6.30 -29.87
CA THR A 385 13.65 -6.11 -31.20
C THR A 385 13.48 -7.46 -31.92
N GLY A 386 12.25 -7.74 -32.38
CA GLY A 386 11.95 -8.95 -33.14
C GLY A 386 11.52 -10.15 -32.31
N TYR A 387 11.43 -10.05 -31.00
CA TYR A 387 10.79 -11.08 -30.16
C TYR A 387 9.28 -10.85 -30.08
N ASP A 388 8.49 -11.91 -30.31
CA ASP A 388 7.03 -11.93 -30.17
C ASP A 388 6.55 -12.23 -28.77
N GLN A 389 7.45 -12.68 -27.89
CA GLN A 389 7.13 -12.96 -26.50
C GLN A 389 7.36 -11.72 -25.63
N PRO A 390 6.50 -11.51 -24.60
CA PRO A 390 6.61 -10.34 -23.71
C PRO A 390 7.79 -10.49 -22.75
N ILE A 391 8.79 -9.63 -22.88
CA ILE A 391 10.02 -9.62 -22.08
C ILE A 391 10.22 -8.25 -21.45
N GLY A 392 10.46 -8.25 -20.14
CA GLY A 392 10.97 -7.11 -19.38
C GLY A 392 12.40 -7.37 -18.90
N ILE A 393 13.26 -6.35 -19.00
CA ILE A 393 14.64 -6.39 -18.52
C ILE A 393 14.80 -5.34 -17.42
N SER A 394 15.27 -5.75 -16.27
CA SER A 394 15.51 -4.86 -15.14
C SER A 394 16.84 -5.16 -14.47
N ASP A 395 17.39 -4.12 -13.86
CA ASP A 395 18.48 -4.29 -12.92
C ASP A 395 17.97 -4.79 -11.57
N TYR A 396 18.84 -5.43 -10.80
CA TYR A 396 18.58 -5.67 -9.41
C TYR A 396 19.75 -5.21 -8.53
N GLN A 397 19.42 -4.82 -7.31
CA GLN A 397 20.37 -4.42 -6.29
C GLN A 397 20.19 -5.29 -5.05
N LEU A 398 21.32 -5.75 -4.50
CA LEU A 398 21.34 -6.43 -3.22
C LEU A 398 21.56 -5.38 -2.13
N SER A 399 20.57 -5.16 -1.29
CA SER A 399 20.62 -4.14 -0.26
C SER A 399 20.38 -4.75 1.11
N LYS A 400 21.06 -4.21 2.14
CA LYS A 400 20.67 -4.39 3.53
C LYS A 400 19.58 -3.38 3.92
N ALA A 401 18.59 -3.20 3.05
CA ALA A 401 17.60 -2.12 3.12
C ALA A 401 16.67 -2.23 4.34
N ILE A 402 16.55 -3.41 4.97
CA ILE A 402 15.75 -3.57 6.18
C ILE A 402 16.65 -3.35 7.40
N PRO A 403 16.43 -2.28 8.18
CA PRO A 403 17.09 -2.07 9.46
C PRO A 403 16.93 -3.29 10.38
N GLU A 404 17.98 -3.64 11.15
CA GLU A 404 17.97 -4.85 12.00
C GLU A 404 16.81 -4.88 13.01
N ASN A 405 16.37 -3.71 13.48
CA ASN A 405 15.20 -3.56 14.35
C ASN A 405 13.84 -3.85 13.66
N LEU A 406 13.80 -3.99 12.34
CA LEU A 406 12.59 -4.37 11.59
C LEU A 406 12.61 -5.85 11.17
N LYS A 407 13.76 -6.52 11.26
CA LYS A 407 13.85 -7.97 11.04
C LYS A 407 13.01 -8.75 12.07
N SER A 408 12.83 -8.20 13.27
CA SER A 408 12.00 -8.77 14.32
C SER A 408 10.50 -8.48 14.19
N ALA A 409 10.09 -7.64 13.25
CA ALA A 409 8.68 -7.25 13.06
C ALA A 409 7.99 -8.03 11.91
N LEU A 410 8.76 -8.76 11.13
CA LEU A 410 8.24 -9.74 10.17
C LEU A 410 8.45 -11.12 10.79
N PRO A 411 7.43 -11.99 10.83
CA PRO A 411 7.63 -13.35 11.31
C PRO A 411 8.76 -14.01 10.53
N SER A 412 9.63 -14.73 11.20
CA SER A 412 10.66 -15.51 10.53
C SER A 412 10.01 -16.62 9.71
N VAL A 413 10.74 -17.18 8.75
CA VAL A 413 10.22 -18.32 7.97
C VAL A 413 9.91 -19.47 8.91
N GLU A 414 10.75 -19.66 9.93
CA GLU A 414 10.60 -20.66 10.98
C GLU A 414 9.31 -20.41 11.79
N GLU A 415 9.01 -19.16 12.17
CA GLU A 415 7.77 -18.79 12.87
C GLU A 415 6.53 -19.03 12.00
N VAL A 416 6.60 -18.72 10.70
CA VAL A 416 5.50 -18.99 9.76
C VAL A 416 5.33 -20.49 9.52
N GLU A 417 6.44 -21.24 9.41
CA GLU A 417 6.41 -22.69 9.26
C GLU A 417 5.90 -23.38 10.52
N GLU A 418 6.28 -22.93 11.71
CA GLU A 418 5.75 -23.42 12.99
C GLU A 418 4.25 -23.10 13.14
N GLU A 419 3.84 -21.89 12.74
CA GLU A 419 2.43 -21.49 12.76
C GLU A 419 1.61 -22.34 11.77
N LEU A 420 2.08 -22.54 10.54
CA LEU A 420 1.46 -23.43 9.55
C LEU A 420 1.44 -24.89 10.01
N ALA A 421 2.52 -25.42 10.59
CA ALA A 421 2.58 -26.77 11.13
C ALA A 421 1.58 -26.93 12.29
N SER A 422 1.44 -25.93 13.14
CA SER A 422 0.45 -25.94 14.24
C SER A 422 -1.01 -25.96 13.76
N PHE A 423 -1.31 -25.43 12.58
CA PHE A 423 -2.62 -25.51 11.94
C PHE A 423 -2.86 -26.92 11.37
N LEU A 424 -1.84 -27.53 10.73
CA LEU A 424 -1.95 -28.87 10.15
C LEU A 424 -2.04 -29.97 11.21
N ASP A 425 -1.40 -29.79 12.38
CA ASP A 425 -1.49 -30.73 13.50
C ASP A 425 -2.85 -30.66 14.23
N LYS A 426 -3.53 -29.53 14.23
CA LYS A 426 -4.90 -29.40 14.78
C LYS A 426 -5.95 -30.10 13.93
N ASP A 427 -5.77 -30.15 12.61
CA ASP A 427 -6.69 -30.87 11.70
C ASP A 427 -6.46 -32.38 11.71
N ASN A 428 -5.32 -32.86 12.19
CA ASN A 428 -4.99 -34.29 12.25
C ASN A 428 -5.28 -34.99 13.60
N ASN A 429 -5.81 -34.26 14.60
CA ASN A 429 -6.17 -34.86 15.89
C ASN A 429 -7.63 -34.59 16.27
N PRO A 430 -8.60 -35.35 15.76
CA PRO A 430 -10.01 -35.28 16.16
C PRO A 430 -10.26 -36.12 17.41
N GLN A 431 -9.64 -35.75 18.56
CA GLN A 431 -10.02 -36.33 19.86
C GLN A 431 -9.71 -35.29 20.98
N ASN A 432 -10.71 -34.49 21.33
CA ASN A 432 -11.33 -34.44 22.68
C ASN A 432 -12.53 -33.48 22.66
#